data_12d68cdce0ced326d9042eafae53851f
#
_entry.id   12d68cdce0ced326d9042eafae53851f
#
_cell.length_a   1.000
_cell.length_b   1.000
_cell.length_c   1.000
_cell.angle_alpha   90.00
_cell.angle_beta   90.00
_cell.angle_gamma   90.00
#
_symmetry.space_group_name_H-M   'P 1'
#
loop_
_entity.id
_entity.type
_entity.pdbx_description
1 polymer ?
#
loop_
_entity_poly.entity_id
_entity_poly.type
_entity_poly.pdbx_seq_one_letter_code
_entity_poly.pdbx_strand_id
1 'polypeptide(L)'
;MKNTYYLLILATIVFTSCSTTAPLKKSIAYKGMYDEKPTTILLMPPINKSTNVEAKEYFHSTLIVPLANQGYYVIPPFLSMEILKRESAYDAELFLNSSLSKFGEVFGADIVLFTIIHKWDKSYGNVKVEVEYILKSTKTNEVLYTRRGTINYNTTVSGTAGAYGALADLALTAVNTVGTKYVDVAKICNTYTFKDLPVGKYSPINTLEPDELAGKKVFKVNLNSQYK
;
A
#
# COMPACT_ATOMS: atom_id res chain seq x y z
N MET A 1 -30.99 4.65 -48.48
CA MET A 1 -30.20 3.59 -47.81
C MET A 1 -28.69 3.87 -47.73
N LYS A 2 -28.02 4.52 -48.71
CA LYS A 2 -26.58 4.86 -48.62
C LYS A 2 -26.23 5.81 -47.45
N ASN A 3 -27.06 6.79 -47.13
CA ASN A 3 -26.78 7.78 -46.06
C ASN A 3 -26.87 7.21 -44.65
N THR A 4 -27.65 6.13 -44.44
CA THR A 4 -27.78 5.46 -43.15
C THR A 4 -26.52 4.69 -42.75
N TYR A 5 -25.79 4.14 -43.74
CA TYR A 5 -24.52 3.44 -43.51
C TYR A 5 -23.39 4.40 -43.10
N TYR A 6 -23.35 5.62 -43.63
CA TYR A 6 -22.35 6.64 -43.25
C TYR A 6 -22.59 7.12 -41.82
N LEU A 7 -23.87 7.26 -41.38
CA LEU A 7 -24.22 7.63 -40.02
C LEU A 7 -23.82 6.56 -39.00
N LEU A 8 -23.99 5.25 -39.37
CA LEU A 8 -23.58 4.12 -38.54
C LEU A 8 -22.06 4.01 -38.41
N ILE A 9 -21.29 4.26 -39.49
CA ILE A 9 -19.83 4.24 -39.49
C ILE A 9 -19.29 5.43 -38.65
N LEU A 10 -19.90 6.59 -38.73
CA LEU A 10 -19.48 7.76 -37.96
C LEU A 10 -19.72 7.56 -36.46
N ALA A 11 -20.79 6.84 -36.06
CA ALA A 11 -21.11 6.55 -34.66
C ALA A 11 -20.12 5.55 -34.00
N THR A 12 -19.46 4.69 -34.78
CA THR A 12 -18.49 3.70 -34.23
C THR A 12 -17.13 4.28 -33.91
N ILE A 13 -16.78 5.45 -34.47
CA ILE A 13 -15.46 6.09 -34.26
C ILE A 13 -15.39 6.83 -32.91
N VAL A 14 -16.53 7.15 -32.28
CA VAL A 14 -16.57 7.99 -31.07
C VAL A 14 -16.27 7.20 -29.77
N PHE A 15 -16.26 5.88 -29.78
CA PHE A 15 -16.12 5.05 -28.57
C PHE A 15 -14.70 4.53 -28.26
N THR A 16 -13.67 4.90 -29.03
CA THR A 16 -12.30 4.46 -28.77
C THR A 16 -11.44 5.49 -28.03
N SER A 17 -12.04 6.30 -27.14
CA SER A 17 -11.25 7.11 -26.19
C SER A 17 -10.81 6.27 -25.00
N CYS A 18 -9.81 5.41 -25.23
CA CYS A 18 -9.03 4.83 -24.15
C CYS A 18 -8.09 5.92 -23.63
N SER A 19 -8.55 6.72 -22.65
CA SER A 19 -7.70 7.72 -22.00
C SER A 19 -6.67 7.01 -21.12
N THR A 20 -5.55 6.64 -21.69
CA THR A 20 -4.33 6.36 -20.94
C THR A 20 -3.86 7.67 -20.35
N THR A 21 -4.29 7.96 -19.12
CA THR A 21 -3.81 9.14 -18.39
C THR A 21 -2.29 9.01 -18.25
N ALA A 22 -1.54 9.93 -18.82
CA ALA A 22 -0.09 9.98 -18.69
C ALA A 22 0.28 10.03 -17.19
N PRO A 23 1.36 9.37 -16.75
CA PRO A 23 1.78 9.43 -15.37
C PRO A 23 2.12 10.87 -14.99
N LEU A 24 1.60 11.32 -13.84
CA LEU A 24 1.83 12.66 -13.30
C LEU A 24 3.14 12.69 -12.51
N LYS A 25 3.77 13.87 -12.42
CA LYS A 25 4.84 14.10 -11.46
C LYS A 25 4.32 13.94 -10.03
N LYS A 26 5.16 13.48 -9.10
CA LYS A 26 4.79 13.33 -7.69
C LYS A 26 4.30 14.64 -7.08
N SER A 27 4.93 15.77 -7.41
CA SER A 27 4.50 17.10 -6.97
C SER A 27 3.06 17.46 -7.36
N ILE A 28 2.54 16.90 -8.45
CA ILE A 28 1.16 17.10 -8.90
C ILE A 28 0.25 16.03 -8.28
N ALA A 29 0.67 14.76 -8.33
CA ALA A 29 -0.14 13.63 -7.88
C ALA A 29 -0.39 13.64 -6.36
N TYR A 30 0.58 14.15 -5.59
CA TYR A 30 0.57 14.21 -4.12
C TYR A 30 0.72 15.66 -3.62
N LYS A 31 0.09 16.61 -4.30
CA LYS A 31 0.19 18.04 -4.01
C LYS A 31 0.03 18.35 -2.53
N GLY A 32 -0.95 17.78 -1.85
CA GLY A 32 -1.19 17.99 -0.42
C GLY A 32 0.01 17.60 0.46
N MET A 33 0.75 16.54 0.11
CA MET A 33 1.96 16.16 0.83
C MET A 33 3.07 17.22 0.71
N TYR A 34 3.23 17.83 -0.48
CA TYR A 34 4.22 18.89 -0.72
C TYR A 34 3.82 20.23 -0.13
N ASP A 35 2.52 20.53 -0.09
CA ASP A 35 2.00 21.77 0.49
C ASP A 35 2.08 21.75 2.03
N GLU A 36 1.61 20.66 2.67
CA GLU A 36 1.56 20.53 4.13
C GLU A 36 2.90 20.11 4.74
N LYS A 37 3.75 19.41 3.99
CA LYS A 37 5.05 18.88 4.43
C LYS A 37 4.98 18.16 5.78
N PRO A 38 4.11 17.15 5.91
CA PRO A 38 3.93 16.45 7.19
C PRO A 38 5.23 15.78 7.61
N THR A 39 5.47 15.79 8.91
CA THR A 39 6.68 15.19 9.52
C THR A 39 6.34 13.95 10.33
N THR A 40 5.21 13.99 11.05
CA THR A 40 4.86 13.02 12.09
C THR A 40 3.66 12.18 11.66
N ILE A 41 3.80 10.86 11.73
CA ILE A 41 2.73 9.90 11.35
C ILE A 41 2.24 9.13 12.57
N LEU A 42 0.93 9.15 12.79
CA LEU A 42 0.23 8.23 13.67
C LEU A 42 -0.25 7.01 12.88
N LEU A 43 0.08 5.82 13.35
CA LEU A 43 -0.44 4.57 12.80
C LEU A 43 -1.73 4.17 13.50
N MET A 44 -2.83 4.09 12.77
CA MET A 44 -4.07 3.49 13.27
C MET A 44 -3.99 1.96 13.23
N PRO A 45 -4.73 1.26 14.12
CA PRO A 45 -4.90 -0.18 14.01
C PRO A 45 -5.39 -0.58 12.61
N PRO A 46 -4.78 -1.58 11.95
CA PRO A 46 -5.22 -1.96 10.60
C PRO A 46 -6.65 -2.50 10.59
N ILE A 47 -7.42 -2.10 9.60
CA ILE A 47 -8.76 -2.58 9.30
C ILE A 47 -8.63 -3.87 8.51
N ASN A 48 -9.03 -4.99 9.09
CA ASN A 48 -8.88 -6.30 8.45
C ASN A 48 -10.22 -6.82 7.90
N LYS A 49 -10.34 -6.82 6.58
CA LYS A 49 -11.47 -7.38 5.82
C LYS A 49 -11.16 -8.77 5.26
N SER A 50 -9.97 -9.31 5.54
CA SER A 50 -9.55 -10.64 5.11
C SER A 50 -9.96 -11.73 6.11
N THR A 51 -9.82 -12.98 5.70
CA THR A 51 -10.06 -14.15 6.58
C THR A 51 -8.88 -14.48 7.50
N ASN A 52 -7.71 -13.85 7.29
CA ASN A 52 -6.55 -14.06 8.15
C ASN A 52 -6.59 -13.09 9.32
N VAL A 53 -6.88 -13.61 10.51
CA VAL A 53 -7.04 -12.82 11.75
C VAL A 53 -5.75 -12.09 12.12
N GLU A 54 -4.59 -12.73 11.95
CA GLU A 54 -3.27 -12.22 12.33
C GLU A 54 -2.71 -11.17 11.35
N ALA A 55 -3.40 -10.93 10.22
CA ALA A 55 -2.93 -9.97 9.22
C ALA A 55 -2.75 -8.56 9.78
N LYS A 56 -3.57 -8.16 10.78
CA LYS A 56 -3.44 -6.86 11.47
C LYS A 56 -2.05 -6.66 12.06
N GLU A 57 -1.60 -7.64 12.84
CA GLU A 57 -0.33 -7.62 13.56
C GLU A 57 0.85 -7.63 12.58
N TYR A 58 0.78 -8.45 11.53
CA TYR A 58 1.83 -8.52 10.51
C TYR A 58 2.01 -7.18 9.80
N PHE A 59 0.92 -6.56 9.37
CA PHE A 59 0.99 -5.26 8.72
C PHE A 59 1.43 -4.18 9.69
N HIS A 60 0.80 -4.07 10.86
CA HIS A 60 1.08 -3.01 11.81
C HIS A 60 2.53 -3.01 12.28
N SER A 61 3.08 -4.19 12.64
CA SER A 61 4.45 -4.33 13.14
C SER A 61 5.53 -4.00 12.09
N THR A 62 5.20 -4.06 10.80
CA THR A 62 6.17 -3.86 9.72
C THR A 62 6.06 -2.50 9.01
N LEU A 63 5.20 -1.58 9.49
CA LEU A 63 5.01 -0.24 8.92
C LEU A 63 6.12 0.75 9.28
N ILE A 64 6.72 0.63 10.46
CA ILE A 64 7.66 1.64 10.98
C ILE A 64 8.85 1.83 10.06
N VAL A 65 9.51 0.73 9.69
CA VAL A 65 10.76 0.78 8.94
C VAL A 65 10.59 1.43 7.56
N PRO A 66 9.63 1.04 6.70
CA PRO A 66 9.48 1.67 5.40
C PRO A 66 9.09 3.16 5.50
N LEU A 67 8.31 3.57 6.50
CA LEU A 67 7.95 4.97 6.69
C LEU A 67 9.12 5.81 7.22
N ALA A 68 9.90 5.27 8.17
CA ALA A 68 11.11 5.92 8.66
C ALA A 68 12.17 6.06 7.55
N ASN A 69 12.31 5.04 6.67
CA ASN A 69 13.20 5.10 5.52
C ASN A 69 12.77 6.17 4.50
N GLN A 70 11.47 6.48 4.42
CA GLN A 70 10.98 7.62 3.64
C GLN A 70 11.19 8.97 4.34
N GLY A 71 11.73 8.99 5.55
CA GLY A 71 12.08 10.23 6.27
C GLY A 71 10.96 10.80 7.12
N TYR A 72 10.02 9.96 7.60
CA TYR A 72 8.98 10.37 8.53
C TYR A 72 9.30 9.96 9.96
N TYR A 73 8.86 10.76 10.92
CA TYR A 73 8.81 10.37 12.31
C TYR A 73 7.52 9.57 12.56
N VAL A 74 7.68 8.30 12.87
CA VAL A 74 6.54 7.43 13.22
C VAL A 74 6.36 7.44 14.72
N ILE A 75 5.19 7.88 15.19
CA ILE A 75 4.85 7.84 16.62
C ILE A 75 4.94 6.38 17.08
N PRO A 76 5.64 6.09 18.20
CA PRO A 76 5.85 4.71 18.65
C PRO A 76 4.54 3.95 18.79
N PRO A 77 4.31 2.87 17.99
CA PRO A 77 3.01 2.20 17.93
C PRO A 77 2.57 1.60 19.25
N PHE A 78 3.52 1.11 20.07
CA PHE A 78 3.20 0.56 21.38
C PHE A 78 2.50 1.60 22.26
N LEU A 79 3.06 2.82 22.32
CA LEU A 79 2.50 3.90 23.13
C LEU A 79 1.17 4.41 22.55
N SER A 80 1.12 4.67 21.24
CA SER A 80 -0.10 5.18 20.60
C SER A 80 -1.26 4.18 20.71
N MET A 81 -1.00 2.88 20.56
CA MET A 81 -2.04 1.85 20.71
C MET A 81 -2.62 1.79 22.12
N GLU A 82 -1.81 1.95 23.15
CA GLU A 82 -2.30 2.01 24.54
C GLU A 82 -3.21 3.23 24.78
N ILE A 83 -2.82 4.39 24.24
CA ILE A 83 -3.64 5.61 24.36
C ILE A 83 -4.94 5.43 23.55
N LEU A 84 -4.86 4.93 22.31
CA LEU A 84 -6.04 4.69 21.46
C LEU A 84 -7.05 3.75 22.13
N LYS A 85 -6.57 2.67 22.81
CA LYS A 85 -7.44 1.77 23.57
C LYS A 85 -8.12 2.47 24.75
N ARG A 86 -7.36 3.24 25.52
CA ARG A 86 -7.90 3.98 26.68
C ARG A 86 -8.94 5.01 26.28
N GLU A 87 -8.74 5.70 25.16
CA GLU A 87 -9.64 6.74 24.64
C GLU A 87 -10.78 6.17 23.77
N SER A 88 -10.95 4.83 23.73
CA SER A 88 -11.95 4.16 22.87
C SER A 88 -11.81 4.47 21.38
N ALA A 89 -10.60 4.86 20.95
CA ALA A 89 -10.27 5.23 19.57
C ALA A 89 -9.55 4.09 18.80
N TYR A 90 -9.63 2.87 19.30
CA TYR A 90 -8.96 1.71 18.72
C TYR A 90 -9.62 1.23 17.43
N ASP A 91 -10.91 1.48 17.24
CA ASP A 91 -11.62 1.11 16.00
C ASP A 91 -11.37 2.14 14.91
N ALA A 92 -10.38 1.86 14.06
CA ALA A 92 -9.96 2.74 12.98
C ALA A 92 -11.05 3.02 11.95
N GLU A 93 -12.04 2.12 11.77
CA GLU A 93 -13.13 2.31 10.79
C GLU A 93 -13.96 3.55 11.11
N LEU A 94 -14.18 3.84 12.39
CA LEU A 94 -14.96 5.00 12.84
C LEU A 94 -14.33 6.35 12.44
N PHE A 95 -13.01 6.36 12.21
CA PHE A 95 -12.25 7.57 11.95
C PHE A 95 -11.94 7.80 10.47
N LEU A 96 -12.23 6.84 9.59
CA LEU A 96 -11.98 7.01 8.15
C LEU A 96 -12.67 8.25 7.57
N ASN A 97 -13.89 8.55 8.03
CA ASN A 97 -14.69 9.68 7.55
C ASN A 97 -14.93 10.76 8.62
N SER A 98 -14.32 10.62 9.79
CA SER A 98 -14.46 11.56 10.90
C SER A 98 -13.33 12.60 10.92
N SER A 99 -13.48 13.65 11.72
CA SER A 99 -12.41 14.61 11.95
C SER A 99 -11.24 13.97 12.68
N LEU A 100 -10.02 14.25 12.23
CA LEU A 100 -8.77 13.75 12.79
C LEU A 100 -8.05 14.79 13.66
N SER A 101 -8.62 15.97 13.88
CA SER A 101 -7.98 17.06 14.64
C SER A 101 -7.53 16.63 16.04
N LYS A 102 -8.33 15.78 16.71
CA LYS A 102 -8.00 15.27 18.04
C LYS A 102 -6.72 14.43 18.05
N PHE A 103 -6.42 13.71 16.98
CA PHE A 103 -5.15 12.98 16.89
C PHE A 103 -3.95 13.92 16.73
N GLY A 104 -4.14 15.06 16.06
CA GLY A 104 -3.15 16.13 16.04
C GLY A 104 -2.91 16.75 17.41
N GLU A 105 -3.98 17.04 18.15
CA GLU A 105 -3.90 17.63 19.50
C GLU A 105 -3.26 16.67 20.53
N VAL A 106 -3.65 15.41 20.54
CA VAL A 106 -3.24 14.43 21.57
C VAL A 106 -1.86 13.85 21.28
N PHE A 107 -1.57 13.52 20.01
CA PHE A 107 -0.35 12.81 19.62
C PHE A 107 0.70 13.73 18.97
N GLY A 108 0.36 14.97 18.63
CA GLY A 108 1.21 15.81 17.79
C GLY A 108 1.40 15.27 16.37
N ALA A 109 0.45 14.47 15.89
CA ALA A 109 0.50 13.88 14.56
C ALA A 109 0.13 14.90 13.49
N ASP A 110 0.93 15.03 12.43
CA ASP A 110 0.57 15.81 11.27
C ASP A 110 -0.40 15.03 10.36
N ILE A 111 -0.16 13.73 10.23
CA ILE A 111 -0.97 12.83 9.42
C ILE A 111 -1.27 11.52 10.15
N VAL A 112 -2.38 10.90 9.76
CA VAL A 112 -2.83 9.60 10.26
C VAL A 112 -2.81 8.59 9.12
N LEU A 113 -2.17 7.45 9.33
CA LEU A 113 -2.16 6.33 8.39
C LEU A 113 -3.23 5.32 8.74
N PHE A 114 -4.14 5.08 7.80
CA PHE A 114 -5.06 3.96 7.79
C PHE A 114 -4.55 2.87 6.86
N THR A 115 -4.55 1.63 7.34
CA THR A 115 -4.21 0.43 6.56
C THR A 115 -5.44 -0.46 6.47
N ILE A 116 -5.89 -0.76 5.25
CA ILE A 116 -7.08 -1.60 5.01
C ILE A 116 -6.61 -2.86 4.28
N ILE A 117 -6.73 -4.01 4.94
CA ILE A 117 -6.38 -5.31 4.39
C ILE A 117 -7.64 -5.91 3.77
N HIS A 118 -7.75 -5.83 2.44
CA HIS A 118 -8.92 -6.34 1.72
C HIS A 118 -8.87 -7.84 1.52
N LYS A 119 -7.65 -8.39 1.31
CA LYS A 119 -7.47 -9.80 0.98
C LYS A 119 -6.12 -10.31 1.49
N TRP A 120 -6.16 -11.54 2.00
CA TRP A 120 -4.97 -12.29 2.36
C TRP A 120 -5.23 -13.77 2.12
N ASP A 121 -4.83 -14.25 0.96
CA ASP A 121 -5.03 -15.64 0.55
C ASP A 121 -3.69 -16.33 0.39
N LYS A 122 -3.59 -17.53 0.95
CA LYS A 122 -2.48 -18.45 0.73
C LYS A 122 -2.93 -19.59 -0.18
N SER A 123 -2.22 -19.76 -1.28
CA SER A 123 -2.39 -20.88 -2.20
C SER A 123 -1.05 -21.50 -2.51
N TYR A 124 -1.04 -22.72 -3.10
CA TYR A 124 0.19 -23.37 -3.50
C TYR A 124 1.04 -22.46 -4.39
N GLY A 125 2.30 -22.25 -3.99
CA GLY A 125 3.25 -21.39 -4.71
C GLY A 125 3.03 -19.87 -4.60
N ASN A 126 1.97 -19.40 -3.91
CA ASN A 126 1.68 -17.96 -3.83
C ASN A 126 1.00 -17.54 -2.52
N VAL A 127 1.31 -16.32 -2.08
CA VAL A 127 0.52 -15.57 -1.09
C VAL A 127 0.01 -14.32 -1.78
N LYS A 128 -1.31 -14.20 -1.93
CA LYS A 128 -1.96 -13.05 -2.56
C LYS A 128 -2.48 -12.10 -1.50
N VAL A 129 -2.01 -10.88 -1.53
CA VAL A 129 -2.40 -9.81 -0.61
C VAL A 129 -3.00 -8.65 -1.38
N GLU A 130 -4.11 -8.10 -0.89
CA GLU A 130 -4.65 -6.83 -1.36
C GLU A 130 -4.76 -5.89 -0.17
N VAL A 131 -4.01 -4.80 -0.23
CA VAL A 131 -3.90 -3.82 0.85
C VAL A 131 -4.01 -2.40 0.31
N GLU A 132 -4.65 -1.54 1.08
CA GLU A 132 -4.82 -0.12 0.78
C GLU A 132 -4.30 0.71 1.94
N TYR A 133 -3.59 1.78 1.60
CA TYR A 133 -3.06 2.75 2.54
C TYR A 133 -3.65 4.12 2.23
N ILE A 134 -4.09 4.81 3.28
CA ILE A 134 -4.68 6.14 3.19
C ILE A 134 -4.01 7.00 4.26
N LEU A 135 -3.30 8.06 3.84
CA LEU A 135 -2.78 9.08 4.75
C LEU A 135 -3.67 10.30 4.67
N LYS A 136 -4.18 10.71 5.84
CA LYS A 136 -5.04 11.89 5.98
C LYS A 136 -4.39 12.92 6.88
N SER A 137 -4.55 14.18 6.53
CA SER A 137 -4.12 15.31 7.35
C SER A 137 -4.95 15.41 8.63
N THR A 138 -4.32 15.68 9.76
CA THR A 138 -5.01 16.02 11.01
C THR A 138 -5.51 17.45 11.02
N LYS A 139 -4.95 18.33 10.16
CA LYS A 139 -5.30 19.76 10.05
C LYS A 139 -6.48 19.98 9.13
N THR A 140 -6.43 19.43 7.92
CA THR A 140 -7.43 19.65 6.87
C THR A 140 -8.44 18.52 6.74
N ASN A 141 -8.14 17.35 7.32
CA ASN A 141 -8.87 16.10 7.17
C ASN A 141 -8.87 15.54 5.72
N GLU A 142 -8.09 16.14 4.84
CA GLU A 142 -7.97 15.72 3.44
C GLU A 142 -7.10 14.47 3.30
N VAL A 143 -7.38 13.69 2.26
CA VAL A 143 -6.53 12.56 1.86
C VAL A 143 -5.32 13.10 1.10
N LEU A 144 -4.14 13.02 1.70
CA LEU A 144 -2.89 13.49 1.11
C LEU A 144 -2.21 12.43 0.25
N TYR A 145 -2.39 11.15 0.60
CA TYR A 145 -1.86 10.01 -0.14
C TYR A 145 -2.81 8.83 -0.05
N THR A 146 -3.00 8.13 -1.16
CA THR A 146 -3.71 6.85 -1.18
C THR A 146 -3.11 5.94 -2.23
N ARG A 147 -2.94 4.66 -1.86
CA ARG A 147 -2.45 3.64 -2.77
C ARG A 147 -3.00 2.26 -2.40
N ARG A 148 -3.52 1.54 -3.40
CA ARG A 148 -4.06 0.18 -3.25
C ARG A 148 -3.29 -0.78 -4.12
N GLY A 149 -2.69 -1.79 -3.51
CA GLY A 149 -1.88 -2.80 -4.18
C GLY A 149 -2.48 -4.19 -4.10
N THR A 150 -2.48 -4.91 -5.23
CA THR A 150 -2.61 -6.37 -5.26
C THR A 150 -1.21 -6.95 -5.47
N ILE A 151 -0.69 -7.61 -4.47
CA ILE A 151 0.66 -8.17 -4.45
C ILE A 151 0.55 -9.68 -4.41
N ASN A 152 1.13 -10.35 -5.43
CA ASN A 152 1.30 -11.78 -5.44
C ASN A 152 2.74 -12.07 -5.03
N TYR A 153 2.89 -12.60 -3.82
CA TYR A 153 4.18 -13.06 -3.34
C TYR A 153 4.42 -14.50 -3.78
N ASN A 154 5.37 -14.67 -4.70
CA ASN A 154 5.68 -15.96 -5.28
C ASN A 154 6.62 -16.77 -4.36
N THR A 155 6.20 -17.95 -3.98
CA THR A 155 6.95 -18.93 -3.17
C THR A 155 7.42 -20.12 -4.00
N THR A 156 7.19 -20.12 -5.33
CA THR A 156 7.59 -21.24 -6.19
C THR A 156 9.09 -21.38 -6.25
N VAL A 157 9.53 -22.63 -6.25
CA VAL A 157 10.91 -23.01 -6.53
C VAL A 157 10.95 -23.64 -7.91
N SER A 158 11.88 -23.19 -8.74
CA SER A 158 12.11 -23.71 -10.08
C SER A 158 13.60 -23.68 -10.39
N GLY A 159 14.05 -24.59 -11.24
CA GLY A 159 15.44 -24.59 -11.71
C GLY A 159 16.21 -25.87 -11.44
N THR A 160 15.58 -26.90 -10.89
CA THR A 160 16.20 -28.22 -10.75
C THR A 160 16.07 -29.00 -12.07
N ALA A 161 17.18 -29.45 -12.62
CA ALA A 161 17.18 -30.07 -13.95
C ALA A 161 16.63 -31.50 -13.94
N GLY A 162 15.91 -31.91 -15.02
CA GLY A 162 15.44 -33.26 -15.29
C GLY A 162 14.06 -33.60 -14.68
N ALA A 163 13.54 -34.79 -15.01
CA ALA A 163 12.21 -35.24 -14.56
C ALA A 163 12.12 -35.39 -13.03
N TYR A 164 13.19 -35.81 -12.38
CA TYR A 164 13.26 -35.84 -10.91
C TYR A 164 13.37 -34.44 -10.31
N GLY A 165 13.92 -33.48 -11.05
CA GLY A 165 14.00 -32.10 -10.66
C GLY A 165 12.62 -31.45 -10.56
N ALA A 166 11.71 -31.75 -11.47
CA ALA A 166 10.34 -31.23 -11.40
C ALA A 166 9.60 -31.69 -10.14
N LEU A 167 9.77 -32.94 -9.70
CA LEU A 167 9.20 -33.43 -8.45
C LEU A 167 9.84 -32.78 -7.22
N ALA A 168 11.16 -32.56 -7.27
CA ALA A 168 11.87 -31.82 -6.21
C ALA A 168 11.40 -30.37 -6.13
N ASP A 169 11.22 -29.69 -7.25
CA ASP A 169 10.69 -28.30 -7.32
C ASP A 169 9.27 -28.22 -6.74
N LEU A 170 8.42 -29.21 -7.02
CA LEU A 170 7.08 -29.31 -6.43
C LEU A 170 7.14 -29.47 -4.91
N ALA A 171 7.98 -30.39 -4.41
CA ALA A 171 8.14 -30.60 -2.97
C ALA A 171 8.71 -29.36 -2.26
N LEU A 172 9.76 -28.76 -2.83
CA LEU A 172 10.38 -27.55 -2.30
C LEU A 172 9.42 -26.35 -2.33
N THR A 173 8.62 -26.23 -3.38
CA THR A 173 7.57 -25.19 -3.46
C THR A 173 6.54 -25.38 -2.35
N ALA A 174 6.09 -26.59 -2.09
CA ALA A 174 5.15 -26.88 -1.00
C ALA A 174 5.75 -26.50 0.36
N VAL A 175 6.98 -26.93 0.65
CA VAL A 175 7.70 -26.59 1.89
C VAL A 175 7.90 -25.09 2.02
N ASN A 176 8.33 -24.42 0.94
CA ASN A 176 8.56 -22.98 0.94
C ASN A 176 7.25 -22.20 1.13
N THR A 177 6.16 -22.64 0.52
CA THR A 177 4.84 -22.01 0.71
C THR A 177 4.35 -22.18 2.15
N VAL A 178 4.51 -23.37 2.75
CA VAL A 178 4.14 -23.61 4.15
C VAL A 178 5.05 -22.84 5.11
N GLY A 179 6.36 -22.81 4.83
CA GLY A 179 7.36 -22.11 5.65
C GLY A 179 7.42 -20.60 5.48
N THR A 180 6.68 -20.02 4.52
CA THR A 180 6.67 -18.56 4.31
C THR A 180 6.13 -17.85 5.54
N LYS A 181 6.94 -16.97 6.12
CA LYS A 181 6.55 -16.14 7.25
C LYS A 181 5.66 -14.99 6.75
N TYR A 182 4.47 -14.91 7.26
CA TYR A 182 3.51 -13.85 6.86
C TYR A 182 3.99 -12.44 7.18
N VAL A 183 4.76 -12.28 8.25
CA VAL A 183 5.38 -11.00 8.60
C VAL A 183 6.32 -10.50 7.49
N ASP A 184 7.08 -11.40 6.83
CA ASP A 184 7.96 -11.01 5.73
C ASP A 184 7.16 -10.57 4.50
N VAL A 185 6.04 -11.23 4.22
CA VAL A 185 5.13 -10.84 3.14
C VAL A 185 4.56 -9.44 3.41
N ALA A 186 4.07 -9.18 4.64
CA ALA A 186 3.56 -7.86 5.03
C ALA A 186 4.64 -6.78 4.92
N LYS A 187 5.87 -7.08 5.38
CA LYS A 187 7.03 -6.18 5.26
C LYS A 187 7.30 -5.81 3.80
N ILE A 188 7.31 -6.79 2.90
CA ILE A 188 7.53 -6.57 1.47
C ILE A 188 6.41 -5.73 0.87
N CYS A 189 5.14 -6.01 1.22
CA CYS A 189 3.99 -5.22 0.79
C CYS A 189 4.12 -3.75 1.22
N ASN A 190 4.44 -3.51 2.48
CA ASN A 190 4.65 -2.17 3.03
C ASN A 190 5.81 -1.45 2.32
N THR A 191 6.98 -2.10 2.21
CA THR A 191 8.16 -1.52 1.58
C THR A 191 7.90 -1.16 0.12
N TYR A 192 7.29 -2.06 -0.66
CA TYR A 192 6.98 -1.80 -2.06
C TYR A 192 6.00 -0.63 -2.23
N THR A 193 4.95 -0.60 -1.42
CA THR A 193 3.91 0.42 -1.57
C THR A 193 4.42 1.80 -1.21
N PHE A 194 5.20 1.92 -0.11
CA PHE A 194 5.70 3.22 0.35
C PHE A 194 6.92 3.74 -0.40
N LYS A 195 7.52 2.99 -1.33
CA LYS A 195 8.53 3.56 -2.24
C LYS A 195 8.03 4.74 -3.08
N ASP A 196 6.73 4.81 -3.30
CA ASP A 196 6.10 5.90 -4.05
C ASP A 196 5.64 7.07 -3.16
N LEU A 197 5.66 6.89 -1.84
CA LEU A 197 5.33 7.96 -0.90
C LEU A 197 6.34 9.10 -1.03
N PRO A 198 5.90 10.38 -1.17
CA PRO A 198 6.81 11.51 -1.12
C PRO A 198 7.74 11.46 0.09
N VAL A 199 8.98 11.86 -0.08
CA VAL A 199 9.97 11.83 0.99
C VAL A 199 9.64 12.86 2.07
N GLY A 200 9.78 12.43 3.33
CA GLY A 200 9.59 13.28 4.50
C GLY A 200 10.84 14.09 4.83
N LYS A 201 10.69 14.95 5.82
CA LYS A 201 11.71 15.91 6.28
C LYS A 201 13.07 15.29 6.63
N TYR A 202 13.06 14.07 7.16
CA TYR A 202 14.26 13.40 7.64
C TYR A 202 14.90 12.46 6.62
N SER A 203 14.42 12.49 5.38
CA SER A 203 15.02 11.69 4.31
C SER A 203 16.39 12.27 3.89
N PRO A 204 17.42 11.44 3.73
CA PRO A 204 18.70 11.88 3.19
C PRO A 204 18.63 12.17 1.67
N ILE A 205 17.57 11.75 0.98
CA ILE A 205 17.38 11.86 -0.46
C ILE A 205 16.33 12.93 -0.73
N ASN A 206 16.70 14.19 -0.93
CA ASN A 206 15.71 15.27 -0.89
C ASN A 206 15.66 16.21 -2.11
N THR A 207 16.41 16.04 -3.18
CA THR A 207 16.51 17.15 -4.15
C THR A 207 15.80 16.96 -5.49
N LEU A 208 15.52 15.74 -5.94
CA LEU A 208 14.95 15.48 -7.29
C LEU A 208 13.59 14.80 -7.29
N GLU A 209 13.11 14.36 -6.16
CA GLU A 209 11.90 13.53 -6.02
C GLU A 209 10.59 14.19 -6.46
N PRO A 210 10.35 15.52 -6.29
CA PRO A 210 9.13 16.17 -6.77
C PRO A 210 8.89 16.04 -8.28
N ASP A 211 9.95 15.91 -9.06
CA ASP A 211 9.90 15.76 -10.51
C ASP A 211 9.79 14.30 -10.99
N GLU A 212 9.96 13.33 -10.11
CA GLU A 212 9.73 11.93 -10.42
C GLU A 212 8.28 11.65 -10.78
N LEU A 213 8.07 10.65 -11.62
CA LEU A 213 6.71 10.20 -11.95
C LEU A 213 6.10 9.42 -10.78
N ALA A 214 4.88 9.79 -10.42
CA ALA A 214 4.10 9.06 -9.43
C ALA A 214 3.72 7.67 -9.95
N GLY A 215 3.76 6.69 -9.07
CA GLY A 215 3.27 5.36 -9.34
C GLY A 215 1.74 5.32 -9.46
N LYS A 216 1.22 4.23 -10.01
CA LYS A 216 -0.22 4.03 -10.12
C LYS A 216 -0.85 3.94 -8.73
N LYS A 217 -1.94 4.67 -8.50
CA LYS A 217 -2.73 4.60 -7.24
C LYS A 217 -3.26 3.19 -7.00
N VAL A 218 -3.66 2.48 -8.06
CA VAL A 218 -4.04 1.07 -8.01
C VAL A 218 -3.05 0.29 -8.87
N PHE A 219 -2.41 -0.71 -8.28
CA PHE A 219 -1.38 -1.49 -8.96
C PHE A 219 -1.50 -2.99 -8.66
N LYS A 220 -0.90 -3.79 -9.55
CA LYS A 220 -0.69 -5.23 -9.36
C LYS A 220 0.77 -5.54 -9.61
N VAL A 221 1.37 -6.35 -8.76
CA VAL A 221 2.77 -6.74 -8.88
C VAL A 221 2.99 -8.16 -8.37
N ASN A 222 3.94 -8.85 -9.01
CA ASN A 222 4.45 -10.14 -8.55
C ASN A 222 5.81 -9.89 -7.90
N LEU A 223 5.95 -10.30 -6.66
CA LEU A 223 7.19 -10.19 -5.88
C LEU A 223 7.63 -11.57 -5.41
N ASN A 224 8.88 -11.69 -5.01
CA ASN A 224 9.45 -12.89 -4.43
C ASN A 224 10.40 -12.53 -3.28
N SER A 225 11.02 -13.52 -2.68
CA SER A 225 11.96 -13.35 -1.55
C SER A 225 13.22 -12.52 -1.88
N GLN A 226 13.51 -12.30 -3.15
CA GLN A 226 14.66 -11.48 -3.58
C GLN A 226 14.36 -9.98 -3.54
N TYR A 227 13.08 -9.59 -3.44
CA TYR A 227 12.69 -8.20 -3.27
C TYR A 227 13.00 -7.74 -1.83
N LYS A 228 13.97 -6.85 -1.68
CA LYS A 228 14.41 -6.25 -0.40
C LYS A 228 14.19 -4.74 -0.40
#